data_e9befcc13cbb839f9941010ad1126ece
#
_entry.id   e9befcc13cbb839f9941010ad1126ece
#
_cell.length_a   1.000
_cell.length_b   1.000
_cell.length_c   1.000
_cell.angle_alpha   90.00
_cell.angle_beta   90.00
_cell.angle_gamma   90.00
#
_symmetry.space_group_name_H-M   'P 1'
#
loop_
_entity.id
_entity.type
_entity.pdbx_description
1 polymer ?
#
loop_
_entity_poly.entity_id
_entity_poly.type
_entity_poly.pdbx_seq_one_letter_code
_entity_poly.pdbx_strand_id
1 'polypeptide(L)'
;TAVYTIQAGTPENFAVKACGRYYPERVDDVAWENDLVAFRTYGPALQKSGERAFGYDVWTKYNTTEPVVEARYASELNPETKAKIAELKKTDPKAAQELYKSVSYHVDHGNGLDCYKVGPTLGGGTAALMPDGEIVYPYCYATQDILDNGPLRFTVKLVYNPLNIKGDSTVVETRVITLDAGSHLNKTVVVYDNLKETTPVVAGIVLHEPDGAV
;
A
#
# COMPACT_ATOMS: atom_id res chain seq x y z
N THR A 1 12.94 -29.80 23.23
CA THR A 1 14.01 -29.79 22.21
C THR A 1 13.44 -30.44 20.97
N ALA A 2 13.43 -29.77 19.83
CA ALA A 2 13.08 -30.35 18.54
C ALA A 2 14.38 -30.77 17.83
N VAL A 3 14.37 -31.91 17.22
CA VAL A 3 15.50 -32.42 16.41
C VAL A 3 15.03 -32.45 14.95
N TYR A 4 15.79 -31.81 14.08
CA TYR A 4 15.50 -31.76 12.64
C TYR A 4 16.58 -32.50 11.87
N THR A 5 16.18 -33.29 10.90
CA THR A 5 17.08 -33.89 9.92
C THR A 5 16.99 -33.10 8.62
N ILE A 6 18.13 -32.61 8.16
CA ILE A 6 18.20 -31.92 6.86
C ILE A 6 18.49 -32.98 5.79
N GLN A 7 17.63 -33.07 4.80
CA GLN A 7 17.81 -33.94 3.64
C GLN A 7 17.87 -33.12 2.37
N ALA A 8 18.69 -33.53 1.42
CA ALA A 8 18.64 -32.99 0.07
C ALA A 8 17.33 -33.43 -0.60
N GLY A 9 16.61 -32.48 -1.18
CA GLY A 9 15.32 -32.72 -1.86
C GLY A 9 15.02 -31.62 -2.86
N THR A 10 14.01 -31.84 -3.67
CA THR A 10 13.45 -30.79 -4.53
C THR A 10 12.60 -29.87 -3.65
N PRO A 11 12.77 -28.53 -3.71
CA PRO A 11 11.91 -27.60 -2.99
C PRO A 11 10.45 -27.83 -3.36
N GLU A 12 9.57 -27.90 -2.36
CA GLU A 12 8.12 -27.91 -2.62
C GLU A 12 7.67 -26.54 -3.13
N ASN A 13 6.81 -26.53 -4.15
CA ASN A 13 6.13 -25.32 -4.59
C ASN A 13 4.91 -25.09 -3.70
N PHE A 14 4.98 -24.08 -2.86
CA PHE A 14 3.85 -23.62 -2.05
C PHE A 14 3.05 -22.56 -2.81
N ALA A 15 1.73 -22.59 -2.66
CA ALA A 15 0.88 -21.50 -3.14
C ALA A 15 1.28 -20.19 -2.43
N VAL A 16 1.46 -19.14 -3.20
CA VAL A 16 1.79 -17.81 -2.67
C VAL A 16 0.53 -17.21 -2.06
N LYS A 17 0.50 -17.08 -0.75
CA LYS A 17 -0.60 -16.49 0.02
C LYS A 17 -0.29 -15.10 0.57
N ALA A 18 0.95 -14.66 0.49
CA ALA A 18 1.34 -13.30 0.83
C ALA A 18 2.49 -12.89 -0.08
N CYS A 19 2.41 -11.72 -0.69
CA CYS A 19 3.41 -11.18 -1.61
C CYS A 19 3.27 -9.66 -1.74
N GLY A 20 4.25 -9.05 -2.38
CA GLY A 20 4.22 -7.65 -2.72
C GLY A 20 5.47 -7.23 -3.47
N ARG A 21 5.46 -6.04 -4.00
CA ARG A 21 6.63 -5.44 -4.63
C ARG A 21 6.56 -3.92 -4.73
N TYR A 22 7.66 -3.33 -5.12
CA TYR A 22 7.75 -1.96 -5.57
C TYR A 22 7.29 -1.85 -7.03
N TYR A 23 6.46 -0.83 -7.31
CA TYR A 23 5.84 -0.57 -8.61
C TYR A 23 6.26 0.81 -9.14
N PRO A 24 7.45 0.94 -9.76
CA PRO A 24 7.88 2.22 -10.34
C PRO A 24 6.95 2.68 -11.46
N GLU A 25 6.34 1.73 -12.20
CA GLU A 25 5.37 2.00 -13.25
C GLU A 25 4.05 2.60 -12.75
N ARG A 26 3.76 2.47 -11.45
CA ARG A 26 2.62 3.09 -10.76
C ARG A 26 3.12 4.15 -9.76
N VAL A 27 3.89 5.10 -10.28
CA VAL A 27 4.42 6.29 -9.58
C VAL A 27 5.04 6.00 -8.22
N ASP A 28 5.90 4.97 -8.19
CA ASP A 28 6.65 4.52 -7.03
C ASP A 28 5.79 3.96 -5.88
N ASP A 29 4.66 3.33 -6.18
CA ASP A 29 3.91 2.64 -5.14
C ASP A 29 4.67 1.41 -4.60
N VAL A 30 4.48 1.10 -3.32
CA VAL A 30 4.71 -0.23 -2.77
C VAL A 30 3.35 -0.83 -2.44
N ALA A 31 3.03 -1.96 -3.06
CA ALA A 31 1.79 -2.67 -2.80
C ALA A 31 2.09 -4.10 -2.34
N TRP A 32 1.28 -4.58 -1.41
CA TRP A 32 1.39 -5.93 -0.87
C TRP A 32 0.00 -6.48 -0.57
N GLU A 33 -0.10 -7.79 -0.59
CA GLU A 33 -1.36 -8.49 -0.40
C GLU A 33 -1.17 -9.86 0.25
N ASN A 34 -2.25 -10.37 0.77
CA ASN A 34 -2.37 -11.78 1.12
C ASN A 34 -3.65 -12.38 0.52
N ASP A 35 -4.03 -13.55 0.99
CA ASP A 35 -5.23 -14.26 0.56
C ASP A 35 -6.56 -13.56 0.92
N LEU A 36 -6.56 -12.49 1.74
CA LEU A 36 -7.76 -11.82 2.24
C LEU A 36 -7.88 -10.35 1.87
N VAL A 37 -6.78 -9.64 1.69
CA VAL A 37 -6.76 -8.18 1.57
C VAL A 37 -5.50 -7.72 0.83
N ALA A 38 -5.57 -6.55 0.19
CA ALA A 38 -4.38 -5.90 -0.34
C ALA A 38 -4.23 -4.47 0.24
N PHE A 39 -2.99 -4.02 0.27
CA PHE A 39 -2.60 -2.70 0.77
C PHE A 39 -1.65 -2.02 -0.21
N ARG A 40 -1.59 -0.70 -0.12
CA ARG A 40 -0.67 0.13 -0.88
C ARG A 40 -0.17 1.29 -0.03
N THR A 41 1.08 1.67 -0.22
CA THR A 41 1.60 2.95 0.22
C THR A 41 2.21 3.70 -0.97
N TYR A 42 2.12 5.02 -0.92
CA TYR A 42 2.45 5.87 -2.05
C TYR A 42 3.88 6.36 -1.97
N GLY A 43 4.51 6.45 -3.13
CA GLY A 43 5.91 6.77 -3.24
C GLY A 43 6.22 8.19 -3.69
N PRO A 44 7.52 8.49 -3.86
CA PRO A 44 8.00 9.83 -4.17
C PRO A 44 7.45 10.40 -5.49
N ALA A 45 7.26 9.57 -6.52
CA ALA A 45 6.79 10.06 -7.81
C ALA A 45 5.34 10.54 -7.74
N LEU A 46 4.45 9.86 -6.98
CA LEU A 46 3.09 10.34 -6.76
C LEU A 46 3.11 11.68 -6.02
N GLN A 47 3.86 11.77 -4.93
CA GLN A 47 3.94 12.98 -4.12
C GLN A 47 4.49 14.19 -4.92
N LYS A 48 5.44 13.95 -5.84
CA LYS A 48 5.98 14.99 -6.74
C LYS A 48 4.94 15.48 -7.75
N SER A 49 3.93 14.71 -8.10
CA SER A 49 2.83 15.14 -8.97
C SER A 49 1.91 16.18 -8.31
N GLY A 50 2.07 16.39 -6.99
CA GLY A 50 1.22 17.27 -6.18
C GLY A 50 0.08 16.55 -5.49
N GLU A 51 -0.12 15.27 -5.79
CA GLU A 51 -1.09 14.44 -5.07
C GLU A 51 -0.58 14.15 -3.65
N ARG A 52 -1.49 14.18 -2.68
CA ARG A 52 -1.21 13.96 -1.26
C ARG A 52 -1.92 12.70 -0.80
N ALA A 53 -1.16 11.68 -0.44
CA ALA A 53 -1.67 10.44 0.11
C ALA A 53 -0.62 9.88 1.08
N PHE A 54 -0.88 9.94 2.40
CA PHE A 54 0.12 9.67 3.42
C PHE A 54 -0.07 8.34 4.13
N GLY A 55 -1.32 7.88 4.25
CA GLY A 55 -1.66 6.63 4.91
C GLY A 55 -1.62 5.42 3.98
N TYR A 56 -2.01 4.27 4.52
CA TYR A 56 -2.17 3.07 3.71
C TYR A 56 -3.50 3.08 2.99
N ASP A 57 -3.47 2.62 1.75
CA ASP A 57 -4.63 2.25 0.98
C ASP A 57 -5.03 0.82 1.26
N VAL A 58 -6.31 0.52 1.12
CA VAL A 58 -6.89 -0.80 1.40
C VAL A 58 -7.75 -1.24 0.23
N TRP A 59 -7.44 -2.40 -0.32
CA TRP A 59 -8.22 -3.03 -1.38
C TRP A 59 -8.96 -4.23 -0.83
N THR A 60 -10.25 -4.30 -1.11
CA THR A 60 -11.05 -5.47 -0.77
C THR A 60 -10.69 -6.65 -1.67
N LYS A 61 -10.76 -7.86 -1.10
CA LYS A 61 -10.65 -9.14 -1.82
C LYS A 61 -11.77 -10.07 -1.40
N TYR A 62 -12.35 -10.77 -2.35
CA TYR A 62 -13.31 -11.85 -2.12
C TYR A 62 -13.34 -12.79 -3.33
N ASN A 63 -13.91 -13.98 -3.15
CA ASN A 63 -13.97 -15.03 -4.19
C ASN A 63 -12.61 -15.42 -4.79
N THR A 64 -11.52 -15.07 -4.15
CA THR A 64 -10.17 -15.45 -4.57
C THR A 64 -9.22 -15.46 -3.38
N THR A 65 -8.27 -16.36 -3.40
CA THR A 65 -7.11 -16.38 -2.50
C THR A 65 -5.80 -16.09 -3.23
N GLU A 66 -5.88 -15.95 -4.57
CA GLU A 66 -4.75 -15.67 -5.43
C GLU A 66 -4.36 -14.19 -5.38
N PRO A 67 -3.09 -13.85 -5.64
CA PRO A 67 -2.66 -12.47 -5.81
C PRO A 67 -3.41 -11.76 -6.94
N VAL A 68 -3.86 -10.52 -6.70
CA VAL A 68 -4.65 -9.74 -7.68
C VAL A 68 -4.00 -8.42 -8.09
N VAL A 69 -3.14 -7.83 -7.26
CA VAL A 69 -2.59 -6.48 -7.48
C VAL A 69 -1.79 -6.41 -8.78
N GLU A 70 -0.90 -7.38 -9.00
CA GLU A 70 -0.08 -7.43 -10.22
C GLU A 70 -0.93 -7.45 -11.49
N ALA A 71 -1.92 -8.34 -11.56
CA ALA A 71 -2.80 -8.47 -12.71
C ALA A 71 -3.65 -7.21 -12.93
N ARG A 72 -4.10 -6.57 -11.85
CA ARG A 72 -4.88 -5.35 -11.88
C ARG A 72 -4.07 -4.16 -12.39
N TYR A 73 -2.85 -4.00 -11.90
CA TYR A 73 -1.94 -2.98 -12.40
C TYR A 73 -1.57 -3.23 -13.87
N ALA A 74 -1.23 -4.46 -14.24
CA ALA A 74 -0.92 -4.81 -15.63
C ALA A 74 -2.08 -4.49 -16.59
N SER A 75 -3.32 -4.67 -16.15
CA SER A 75 -4.51 -4.38 -16.95
C SER A 75 -4.71 -2.87 -17.13
N GLU A 76 -4.78 -2.10 -16.05
CA GLU A 76 -5.07 -0.65 -16.11
C GLU A 76 -3.89 0.15 -16.68
N LEU A 77 -2.64 -0.27 -16.40
CA LEU A 77 -1.44 0.44 -16.85
C LEU A 77 -0.99 0.03 -18.26
N ASN A 78 -1.66 -0.94 -18.90
CA ASN A 78 -1.31 -1.38 -20.24
C ASN A 78 -1.23 -0.21 -21.23
N PRO A 79 -0.07 0.02 -21.90
CA PRO A 79 0.13 1.17 -22.76
C PRO A 79 -0.81 1.21 -23.97
N GLU A 80 -1.12 0.06 -24.56
CA GLU A 80 -2.03 -0.04 -25.71
C GLU A 80 -3.46 0.30 -25.32
N THR A 81 -3.91 -0.22 -24.16
CA THR A 81 -5.22 0.10 -23.59
C THR A 81 -5.35 1.58 -23.25
N LYS A 82 -4.31 2.17 -22.63
CA LYS A 82 -4.28 3.62 -22.35
C LYS A 82 -4.34 4.45 -23.63
N ALA A 83 -3.58 4.09 -24.66
CA ALA A 83 -3.61 4.78 -25.95
C ALA A 83 -4.99 4.70 -26.60
N LYS A 84 -5.61 3.51 -26.59
CA LYS A 84 -6.95 3.31 -27.14
C LYS A 84 -8.02 4.11 -26.38
N ILE A 85 -7.96 4.16 -25.05
CA ILE A 85 -8.84 5.00 -24.24
C ILE A 85 -8.66 6.47 -24.59
N ALA A 86 -7.42 6.94 -24.76
CA ALA A 86 -7.12 8.32 -25.10
C ALA A 86 -7.66 8.72 -26.51
N GLU A 87 -7.62 7.80 -27.47
CA GLU A 87 -8.21 7.96 -28.80
C GLU A 87 -9.74 8.00 -28.74
N LEU A 88 -10.34 7.02 -28.05
CA LEU A 88 -11.79 6.93 -27.90
C LEU A 88 -12.38 8.13 -27.15
N LYS A 89 -11.67 8.72 -26.19
CA LYS A 89 -12.11 9.95 -25.52
C LYS A 89 -12.40 11.09 -26.49
N LYS A 90 -11.79 11.10 -27.69
CA LYS A 90 -11.98 12.14 -28.69
C LYS A 90 -13.12 11.81 -29.67
N THR A 91 -13.38 10.53 -29.91
CA THR A 91 -14.28 10.04 -30.97
C THR A 91 -15.57 9.45 -30.40
N ASP A 92 -15.48 8.69 -29.32
CA ASP A 92 -16.59 8.03 -28.62
C ASP A 92 -16.34 7.99 -27.11
N PRO A 93 -16.66 9.06 -26.36
CA PRO A 93 -16.43 9.13 -24.91
C PRO A 93 -17.13 8.01 -24.12
N LYS A 94 -18.25 7.48 -24.62
CA LYS A 94 -18.97 6.37 -23.96
C LYS A 94 -18.18 5.08 -24.06
N ALA A 95 -17.72 4.73 -25.26
CA ALA A 95 -16.86 3.57 -25.46
C ALA A 95 -15.53 3.69 -24.68
N ALA A 96 -14.95 4.91 -24.59
CA ALA A 96 -13.78 5.17 -23.77
C ALA A 96 -14.03 4.85 -22.28
N GLN A 97 -15.17 5.26 -21.76
CA GLN A 97 -15.56 5.01 -20.37
C GLN A 97 -15.82 3.51 -20.11
N GLU A 98 -16.47 2.82 -21.02
CA GLU A 98 -16.71 1.37 -20.93
C GLU A 98 -15.40 0.59 -20.94
N LEU A 99 -14.48 0.95 -21.86
CA LEU A 99 -13.15 0.32 -21.90
C LEU A 99 -12.34 0.62 -20.63
N TYR A 100 -12.37 1.86 -20.12
CA TYR A 100 -11.71 2.18 -18.85
C TYR A 100 -12.28 1.34 -17.69
N LYS A 101 -13.60 1.28 -17.57
CA LYS A 101 -14.25 0.47 -16.52
C LYS A 101 -13.88 -1.01 -16.60
N SER A 102 -13.67 -1.55 -17.80
CA SER A 102 -13.33 -2.97 -17.97
C SER A 102 -11.94 -3.34 -17.50
N VAL A 103 -11.03 -2.37 -17.32
CA VAL A 103 -9.64 -2.58 -16.90
C VAL A 103 -9.31 -1.95 -15.55
N SER A 104 -10.16 -1.07 -15.04
CA SER A 104 -9.86 -0.31 -13.82
C SER A 104 -9.94 -1.16 -12.57
N TYR A 105 -8.93 -1.05 -11.71
CA TYR A 105 -8.93 -1.68 -10.39
C TYR A 105 -9.86 -0.98 -9.37
N HIS A 106 -10.43 0.18 -9.72
CA HIS A 106 -11.49 0.83 -8.96
C HIS A 106 -12.90 0.27 -9.26
N VAL A 107 -12.98 -0.68 -10.17
CA VAL A 107 -14.23 -1.38 -10.51
C VAL A 107 -14.10 -2.84 -10.07
N ASP A 108 -15.12 -3.31 -9.40
CA ASP A 108 -15.20 -4.71 -8.99
C ASP A 108 -15.40 -5.64 -10.20
N HIS A 109 -14.44 -6.55 -10.38
CA HIS A 109 -14.49 -7.58 -11.43
C HIS A 109 -14.85 -8.97 -10.87
N GLY A 110 -15.51 -9.02 -9.69
CA GLY A 110 -15.93 -10.26 -9.03
C GLY A 110 -14.92 -10.80 -8.02
N ASN A 111 -13.85 -10.06 -7.72
CA ASN A 111 -12.83 -10.44 -6.76
C ASN A 111 -12.28 -9.29 -5.90
N GLY A 112 -13.08 -8.23 -5.74
CA GLY A 112 -12.74 -7.04 -4.95
C GLY A 112 -12.26 -5.85 -5.78
N LEU A 113 -11.89 -4.75 -5.13
CA LEU A 113 -11.49 -3.50 -5.78
C LEU A 113 -10.71 -2.59 -4.83
N ASP A 114 -10.06 -1.59 -5.41
CA ASP A 114 -9.58 -0.38 -4.71
C ASP A 114 -10.77 0.57 -4.51
N CYS A 115 -11.36 0.57 -3.31
CA CYS A 115 -12.52 1.40 -2.97
C CYS A 115 -12.23 2.46 -1.92
N TYR A 116 -11.05 2.46 -1.33
CA TYR A 116 -10.70 3.33 -0.22
C TYR A 116 -9.95 4.58 -0.69
N LYS A 117 -10.42 5.76 -0.30
CA LYS A 117 -9.77 7.03 -0.64
C LYS A 117 -8.85 7.48 0.49
N VAL A 118 -7.54 7.36 0.32
CA VAL A 118 -6.56 7.76 1.34
C VAL A 118 -6.49 9.27 1.51
N GLY A 119 -6.13 10.01 0.46
CA GLY A 119 -5.92 11.45 0.55
C GLY A 119 -4.83 11.87 1.56
N PRO A 120 -4.81 13.15 2.00
CA PRO A 120 -3.83 13.66 2.97
C PRO A 120 -4.19 13.27 4.41
N THR A 121 -4.32 11.97 4.69
CA THR A 121 -4.81 11.42 5.95
C THR A 121 -3.98 10.23 6.43
N LEU A 122 -4.33 9.66 7.59
CA LEU A 122 -3.74 8.40 8.09
C LEU A 122 -4.17 7.17 7.29
N GLY A 123 -5.15 7.29 6.39
CA GLY A 123 -5.63 6.21 5.55
C GLY A 123 -6.15 5.03 6.35
N GLY A 124 -5.85 3.83 5.90
CA GLY A 124 -6.31 2.56 6.47
C GLY A 124 -5.42 2.04 7.61
N GLY A 125 -5.00 2.89 8.56
CA GLY A 125 -4.38 2.41 9.80
C GLY A 125 -2.89 2.69 9.95
N THR A 126 -2.42 3.88 9.62
CA THR A 126 -1.06 4.31 9.92
C THR A 126 -0.95 5.01 11.27
N ALA A 127 0.31 5.19 11.72
CA ALA A 127 0.64 6.02 12.86
C ALA A 127 1.33 7.31 12.43
N ALA A 128 1.26 8.35 13.26
CA ALA A 128 1.97 9.60 13.09
C ALA A 128 2.30 10.25 14.43
N LEU A 129 3.31 11.11 14.48
CA LEU A 129 3.56 11.97 15.63
C LEU A 129 2.50 13.06 15.71
N MET A 130 2.12 13.44 16.95
CA MET A 130 1.09 14.47 17.20
C MET A 130 1.59 15.50 18.24
N PRO A 131 2.67 16.25 17.92
CA PRO A 131 3.14 17.31 18.80
C PRO A 131 2.08 18.41 18.94
N ASP A 132 1.88 18.90 20.16
CA ASP A 132 0.96 20.00 20.48
C ASP A 132 -0.50 19.78 19.98
N GLY A 133 -0.90 18.52 19.76
CA GLY A 133 -2.23 18.15 19.30
C GLY A 133 -2.41 18.16 17.78
N GLU A 134 -1.37 18.48 17.01
CA GLU A 134 -1.41 18.52 15.54
C GLU A 134 -0.73 17.29 14.94
N ILE A 135 -1.36 16.63 13.97
CA ILE A 135 -0.80 15.46 13.31
C ILE A 135 0.28 15.89 12.30
N VAL A 136 1.49 15.38 12.48
CA VAL A 136 2.57 15.52 11.51
C VAL A 136 2.60 14.30 10.61
N TYR A 137 1.98 14.42 9.44
CA TYR A 137 1.96 13.32 8.46
C TYR A 137 3.33 13.11 7.83
N PRO A 138 3.83 11.86 7.77
CA PRO A 138 5.01 11.57 6.97
C PRO A 138 4.69 11.79 5.49
N TYR A 139 5.53 12.57 4.80
CA TYR A 139 5.28 12.96 3.41
C TYR A 139 5.26 11.75 2.47
N CYS A 140 6.36 11.01 2.43
CA CYS A 140 6.48 9.72 1.77
C CYS A 140 7.77 9.03 2.21
N TYR A 141 7.87 7.75 1.93
CA TYR A 141 9.14 7.06 2.13
C TYR A 141 10.23 7.59 1.17
N ALA A 142 11.47 7.56 1.63
CA ALA A 142 12.66 7.85 0.84
C ALA A 142 13.27 6.57 0.26
N THR A 143 13.25 5.49 1.05
CA THR A 143 13.74 4.17 0.63
C THR A 143 12.80 3.07 1.09
N GLN A 144 12.79 1.97 0.36
CA GLN A 144 12.04 0.76 0.67
C GLN A 144 12.93 -0.47 0.51
N ASP A 145 12.74 -1.47 1.36
CA ASP A 145 13.46 -2.73 1.40
C ASP A 145 12.47 -3.87 1.64
N ILE A 146 12.34 -4.80 0.73
CA ILE A 146 11.48 -5.97 0.90
C ILE A 146 12.30 -7.03 1.65
N LEU A 147 11.90 -7.36 2.86
CA LEU A 147 12.62 -8.26 3.76
C LEU A 147 12.14 -9.71 3.64
N ASP A 148 10.82 -9.90 3.47
CA ASP A 148 10.20 -11.20 3.20
C ASP A 148 9.20 -11.06 2.04
N ASN A 149 9.17 -12.02 1.13
CA ASN A 149 8.24 -12.03 0.01
C ASN A 149 7.71 -13.46 -0.26
N GLY A 150 6.70 -13.85 0.49
CA GLY A 150 6.00 -15.12 0.38
C GLY A 150 6.71 -16.35 0.97
N PRO A 151 6.08 -17.54 0.90
CA PRO A 151 4.69 -17.73 0.46
C PRO A 151 3.64 -17.33 1.50
N LEU A 152 3.99 -17.22 2.81
CA LEU A 152 3.04 -17.01 3.91
C LEU A 152 3.16 -15.62 4.56
N ARG A 153 4.19 -14.86 4.22
CA ARG A 153 4.47 -13.55 4.81
C ARG A 153 5.05 -12.60 3.77
N PHE A 154 4.61 -11.37 3.85
CA PHE A 154 5.29 -10.24 3.24
C PHE A 154 5.77 -9.29 4.33
N THR A 155 7.01 -8.81 4.21
CA THR A 155 7.56 -7.79 5.11
C THR A 155 8.33 -6.74 4.31
N VAL A 156 8.02 -5.47 4.54
CA VAL A 156 8.73 -4.35 3.94
C VAL A 156 9.19 -3.37 5.02
N LYS A 157 10.42 -2.88 4.87
CA LYS A 157 10.95 -1.76 5.65
C LYS A 157 10.87 -0.50 4.80
N LEU A 158 10.28 0.55 5.35
CA LEU A 158 10.20 1.88 4.76
C LEU A 158 10.97 2.86 5.64
N VAL A 159 11.87 3.65 5.06
CA VAL A 159 12.51 4.78 5.75
C VAL A 159 11.96 6.05 5.13
N TYR A 160 11.41 6.92 5.95
CA TYR A 160 10.74 8.13 5.48
C TYR A 160 11.71 9.31 5.35
N ASN A 161 11.33 10.31 4.57
CA ASN A 161 12.01 11.60 4.57
C ASN A 161 11.94 12.22 5.96
N PRO A 162 12.94 13.02 6.36
CA PRO A 162 12.93 13.66 7.67
C PRO A 162 11.68 14.49 7.91
N LEU A 163 11.12 14.36 9.12
CA LEU A 163 10.00 15.12 9.61
C LEU A 163 10.48 16.39 10.31
N ASN A 164 9.69 17.45 10.21
CA ASN A 164 9.89 18.64 11.04
C ASN A 164 9.01 18.53 12.30
N ILE A 165 9.66 18.31 13.44
CA ILE A 165 8.98 18.23 14.74
C ILE A 165 9.40 19.42 15.58
N LYS A 166 8.52 20.39 15.76
CA LYS A 166 8.79 21.63 16.53
C LYS A 166 10.07 22.38 16.09
N GLY A 167 10.31 22.40 14.78
CA GLY A 167 11.50 23.06 14.21
C GLY A 167 12.72 22.15 14.08
N ASP A 168 12.70 20.95 14.62
CA ASP A 168 13.74 19.95 14.40
C ASP A 168 13.41 19.12 13.14
N SER A 169 14.18 19.30 12.09
CA SER A 169 14.03 18.60 10.81
C SER A 169 14.94 17.38 10.68
N THR A 170 15.39 16.79 11.79
CA THR A 170 16.26 15.62 11.80
C THR A 170 15.56 14.33 12.19
N VAL A 171 14.27 14.38 12.58
CA VAL A 171 13.53 13.22 13.01
C VAL A 171 13.20 12.33 11.80
N VAL A 172 13.63 11.07 11.85
CA VAL A 172 13.40 10.10 10.78
C VAL A 172 12.51 8.99 11.28
N GLU A 173 11.44 8.73 10.54
CA GLU A 173 10.55 7.60 10.79
C GLU A 173 10.99 6.39 9.97
N THR A 174 11.09 5.23 10.64
CA THR A 174 11.26 3.92 10.01
C THR A 174 10.07 3.05 10.34
N ARG A 175 9.47 2.40 9.33
CA ARG A 175 8.40 1.41 9.50
C ARG A 175 8.85 0.04 9.03
N VAL A 176 8.54 -0.99 9.81
CA VAL A 176 8.58 -2.37 9.36
C VAL A 176 7.14 -2.89 9.36
N ILE A 177 6.62 -3.14 8.18
CA ILE A 177 5.24 -3.56 7.94
C ILE A 177 5.26 -5.04 7.59
N THR A 178 4.49 -5.85 8.30
CA THR A 178 4.36 -7.29 8.07
C THR A 178 2.90 -7.64 7.86
N LEU A 179 2.62 -8.39 6.80
CA LEU A 179 1.32 -8.99 6.52
C LEU A 179 1.47 -10.51 6.40
N ASP A 180 0.80 -11.25 7.28
CA ASP A 180 0.76 -12.70 7.25
C ASP A 180 -0.46 -13.21 6.45
N ALA A 181 -0.32 -14.37 5.83
CA ALA A 181 -1.45 -15.10 5.26
C ALA A 181 -2.56 -15.32 6.31
N GLY A 182 -3.81 -15.17 5.90
CA GLY A 182 -4.97 -15.33 6.79
C GLY A 182 -5.24 -14.17 7.73
N SER A 183 -4.50 -13.04 7.64
CA SER A 183 -4.73 -11.84 8.45
C SER A 183 -5.33 -10.72 7.63
N HIS A 184 -6.34 -10.02 8.16
CA HIS A 184 -6.82 -8.75 7.59
C HIS A 184 -6.01 -7.54 8.08
N LEU A 185 -5.08 -7.72 9.02
CA LEU A 185 -4.36 -6.64 9.68
C LEU A 185 -2.86 -6.72 9.42
N ASN A 186 -2.27 -5.59 9.11
CA ASN A 186 -0.83 -5.40 9.13
C ASN A 186 -0.32 -5.30 10.57
N LYS A 187 0.83 -5.91 10.85
CA LYS A 187 1.65 -5.55 12.00
C LYS A 187 2.65 -4.49 11.55
N THR A 188 2.62 -3.32 12.15
CA THR A 188 3.59 -2.26 11.88
C THR A 188 4.38 -1.94 13.13
N VAL A 189 5.71 -1.97 12.99
CA VAL A 189 6.64 -1.45 14.00
C VAL A 189 7.17 -0.13 13.49
N VAL A 190 6.98 0.94 14.28
CA VAL A 190 7.42 2.30 13.93
C VAL A 190 8.51 2.73 14.91
N VAL A 191 9.59 3.24 14.37
CA VAL A 191 10.72 3.79 15.12
C VAL A 191 10.97 5.22 14.66
N TYR A 192 11.15 6.12 15.60
CA TYR A 192 11.52 7.51 15.35
C TYR A 192 12.94 7.76 15.84
N ASP A 193 13.86 7.94 14.92
CA ASP A 193 15.24 8.31 15.23
C ASP A 193 15.34 9.83 15.44
N ASN A 194 16.26 10.25 16.30
CA ASN A 194 16.56 11.66 16.64
C ASN A 194 15.40 12.42 17.32
N LEU A 195 14.36 11.74 17.80
CA LEU A 195 13.30 12.37 18.57
C LEU A 195 13.84 12.75 19.95
N LYS A 196 13.94 14.05 20.24
CA LYS A 196 14.60 14.58 21.46
C LYS A 196 13.68 14.64 22.68
N GLU A 197 12.36 14.70 22.44
CA GLU A 197 11.37 14.87 23.49
C GLU A 197 10.28 13.80 23.35
N THR A 198 9.68 13.44 24.49
CA THR A 198 8.48 12.60 24.47
C THR A 198 7.37 13.31 23.70
N THR A 199 6.94 12.68 22.63
CA THR A 199 5.93 13.22 21.72
C THR A 199 4.77 12.23 21.61
N PRO A 200 3.52 12.68 21.70
CA PRO A 200 2.36 11.83 21.49
C PRO A 200 2.36 11.20 20.08
N VAL A 201 1.89 9.96 20.01
CA VAL A 201 1.66 9.23 18.76
C VAL A 201 0.17 9.00 18.62
N VAL A 202 -0.34 9.24 17.43
CA VAL A 202 -1.71 8.87 17.04
C VAL A 202 -1.64 7.72 16.03
N ALA A 203 -2.59 6.81 16.12
CA ALA A 203 -2.84 5.80 15.08
C ALA A 203 -4.36 5.75 14.85
N GLY A 204 -4.77 5.57 13.61
CA GLY A 204 -6.19 5.57 13.28
C GLY A 204 -6.47 5.18 11.85
N ILE A 205 -7.74 4.88 11.61
CA ILE A 205 -8.34 4.65 10.31
C ILE A 205 -9.24 5.84 10.02
N VAL A 206 -9.14 6.39 8.80
CA VAL A 206 -9.97 7.51 8.40
C VAL A 206 -11.31 6.98 7.88
N LEU A 207 -12.37 7.47 8.48
CA LEU A 207 -13.75 7.24 8.04
C LEU A 207 -14.20 8.46 7.24
N HIS A 208 -14.80 8.24 6.06
CA HIS A 208 -15.18 9.33 5.16
C HIS A 208 -16.58 9.87 5.45
N GLU A 209 -17.43 9.07 6.06
CA GLU A 209 -18.80 9.46 6.42
C GLU A 209 -18.95 9.60 7.95
N PRO A 210 -19.79 10.53 8.41
CA PRO A 210 -19.99 10.76 9.85
C PRO A 210 -20.55 9.55 10.61
N ASP A 211 -21.23 8.66 9.92
CA ASP A 211 -21.80 7.42 10.48
C ASP A 211 -20.79 6.26 10.56
N GLY A 212 -19.57 6.51 10.11
CA GLY A 212 -18.49 5.51 10.07
C GLY A 212 -18.49 4.61 8.84
N ALA A 213 -19.28 4.91 7.83
CA ALA A 213 -19.17 4.24 6.53
C ALA A 213 -17.84 4.58 5.83
N VAL A 214 -17.32 3.63 5.07
CA VAL A 214 -16.02 3.73 4.37
C VAL A 214 -16.23 3.62 2.87
#